data_aa12cded77b83d2f2a9145a11d59f79b
#
_entry.id   aa12cded77b83d2f2a9145a11d59f79b
#
_cell.length_a   1.000
_cell.length_b   1.000
_cell.length_c   1.000
_cell.angle_alpha   90.00
_cell.angle_beta   90.00
_cell.angle_gamma   90.00
#
_symmetry.space_group_name_H-M   'P 1'
#
loop_
_entity.id
_entity.type
_entity.pdbx_description
1 polymer ?
#
loop_
_entity_poly.entity_id
_entity_poly.type
_entity_poly.pdbx_seq_one_letter_code
_entity_poly.pdbx_strand_id
1 'polypeptide(L)'
;MKKQMFLSAMLLALCLASGLTAQAQNTDPDDANLETQLYLIVGTNQDVDEARLPASLDGVVKQLRASLPFKNYRLAATLINRVKNEGRLQLSWIGGPLASVSGAASGGASPVTPSFSQFNVRQVKLQRNSENQSVVQMLGFNFGARIPIQVSGAIAANGAVAPNFNYENTGVSTDISMRESEPVIVGTLNVGPSGDAIILVVSAKRAPK
;
A
#
# COMPACT_ATOMS: atom_id res chain seq x y z
N MET A 1 47.19 -30.28 -48.78
CA MET A 1 45.91 -30.64 -48.11
C MET A 1 45.83 -30.22 -46.65
N LYS A 2 46.84 -30.33 -45.78
CA LYS A 2 46.78 -29.94 -44.36
C LYS A 2 46.59 -28.44 -44.09
N LYS A 3 47.13 -27.53 -44.94
CA LYS A 3 47.00 -26.06 -44.77
C LYS A 3 45.57 -25.54 -45.03
N GLN A 4 44.84 -26.15 -45.95
CA GLN A 4 43.45 -25.74 -46.24
C GLN A 4 42.47 -26.16 -45.14
N MET A 5 42.72 -27.30 -44.48
CA MET A 5 41.92 -27.75 -43.35
C MET A 5 42.03 -26.83 -42.13
N PHE A 6 43.21 -26.25 -41.88
CA PHE A 6 43.43 -25.29 -40.78
C PHE A 6 42.72 -23.95 -41.02
N LEU A 7 42.67 -23.48 -42.26
CA LEU A 7 42.01 -22.23 -42.60
C LEU A 7 40.49 -22.34 -42.46
N SER A 8 39.91 -23.49 -42.84
CA SER A 8 38.44 -23.76 -42.67
C SER A 8 38.04 -23.89 -41.21
N ALA A 9 38.86 -24.51 -40.36
CA ALA A 9 38.60 -24.63 -38.94
C ALA A 9 38.67 -23.27 -38.21
N MET A 10 39.57 -22.40 -38.61
CA MET A 10 39.70 -21.06 -38.04
C MET A 10 38.56 -20.13 -38.46
N LEU A 11 38.01 -20.27 -39.67
CA LEU A 11 36.85 -19.50 -40.13
C LEU A 11 35.56 -19.93 -39.39
N LEU A 12 35.41 -21.24 -39.09
CA LEU A 12 34.25 -21.76 -38.36
C LEU A 12 34.26 -21.33 -36.90
N ALA A 13 35.45 -21.21 -36.27
CA ALA A 13 35.59 -20.74 -34.90
C ALA A 13 35.26 -19.24 -34.73
N LEU A 14 35.53 -18.44 -35.79
CA LEU A 14 35.24 -17.01 -35.76
C LEU A 14 33.74 -16.69 -35.86
N CYS A 15 32.95 -17.55 -36.52
CA CYS A 15 31.50 -17.38 -36.63
C CYS A 15 30.74 -17.77 -35.34
N LEU A 16 31.31 -18.59 -34.46
CA LEU A 16 30.72 -18.98 -33.19
C LEU A 16 30.93 -17.93 -32.09
N ALA A 17 31.87 -17.01 -32.22
CA ALA A 17 32.13 -15.99 -31.22
C ALA A 17 31.25 -14.74 -31.35
N SER A 18 30.47 -14.58 -32.43
CA SER A 18 29.63 -13.39 -32.69
C SER A 18 28.17 -13.55 -32.24
N GLY A 19 27.81 -14.66 -31.58
CA GLY A 19 26.41 -15.02 -31.31
C GLY A 19 25.84 -14.72 -29.92
N LEU A 20 26.58 -14.08 -29.04
CA LEU A 20 26.10 -13.83 -27.66
C LEU A 20 26.17 -12.35 -27.22
N THR A 21 25.71 -11.45 -28.07
CA THR A 21 25.20 -10.20 -27.53
C THR A 21 23.80 -10.48 -26.99
N ALA A 22 23.72 -10.93 -25.74
CA ALA A 22 22.51 -10.83 -24.97
C ALA A 22 22.15 -9.33 -24.94
N GLN A 23 21.23 -8.90 -25.80
CA GLN A 23 20.61 -7.60 -25.68
C GLN A 23 19.90 -7.62 -24.33
N ALA A 24 20.55 -7.06 -23.31
CA ALA A 24 19.84 -6.57 -22.15
C ALA A 24 18.79 -5.61 -22.70
N GLN A 25 17.53 -6.04 -22.76
CA GLN A 25 16.42 -5.19 -23.11
C GLN A 25 16.42 -4.05 -22.09
N ASN A 26 17.02 -2.93 -22.49
CA ASN A 26 16.81 -1.65 -21.82
C ASN A 26 15.31 -1.37 -21.97
N THR A 27 14.54 -1.85 -21.01
CA THR A 27 13.14 -1.45 -20.89
C THR A 27 13.17 0.02 -20.58
N ASP A 28 12.73 0.81 -21.55
CA ASP A 28 12.60 2.25 -21.41
C ASP A 28 11.83 2.50 -20.10
N PRO A 29 12.35 3.28 -19.14
CA PRO A 29 11.65 3.55 -17.90
C PRO A 29 10.26 4.13 -18.13
N ASP A 30 10.01 4.75 -19.29
CA ASP A 30 8.71 5.30 -19.65
C ASP A 30 7.63 4.24 -19.90
N ASP A 31 8.00 3.00 -20.24
CA ASP A 31 7.04 1.91 -20.47
C ASP A 31 6.85 0.98 -19.24
N ALA A 32 7.45 1.30 -18.12
CA ALA A 32 7.33 0.50 -16.93
C ALA A 32 5.94 0.61 -16.30
N ASN A 33 5.30 -0.53 -16.05
CA ASN A 33 4.17 -0.60 -15.14
C ASN A 33 4.66 -0.73 -13.70
N LEU A 34 4.04 0.00 -12.81
CA LEU A 34 4.32 -0.04 -11.38
C LEU A 34 3.17 -0.74 -10.66
N GLU A 35 3.50 -1.63 -9.75
CA GLU A 35 2.58 -2.20 -8.78
C GLU A 35 2.71 -1.40 -7.49
N THR A 36 1.62 -0.79 -7.06
CA THR A 36 1.53 -0.02 -5.82
C THR A 36 0.72 -0.80 -4.80
N GLN A 37 1.15 -0.78 -3.55
CA GLN A 37 0.47 -1.45 -2.46
C GLN A 37 0.27 -0.43 -1.33
N LEU A 38 -1.00 -0.17 -0.99
CA LEU A 38 -1.38 0.61 0.17
C LEU A 38 -1.86 -0.35 1.26
N TYR A 39 -1.21 -0.31 2.41
CA TYR A 39 -1.58 -1.07 3.59
C TYR A 39 -2.24 -0.13 4.61
N LEU A 40 -3.38 -0.54 5.09
CA LEU A 40 -4.06 0.09 6.21
C LEU A 40 -3.83 -0.76 7.45
N ILE A 41 -3.04 -0.25 8.39
CA ILE A 41 -2.72 -0.93 9.64
C ILE A 41 -3.48 -0.21 10.76
N VAL A 42 -4.12 -0.96 11.63
CA VAL A 42 -4.75 -0.43 12.84
C VAL A 42 -3.82 -0.66 14.01
N GLY A 43 -3.46 0.45 14.68
CA GLY A 43 -2.81 0.43 15.99
C GLY A 43 -3.85 0.54 17.09
N THR A 44 -3.82 -0.36 18.08
CA THR A 44 -4.79 -0.40 19.18
C THR A 44 -4.12 -0.81 20.49
N ASN A 45 -4.72 -0.38 21.60
CA ASN A 45 -4.35 -0.83 22.95
C ASN A 45 -5.29 -1.91 23.50
N GLN A 46 -6.30 -2.31 22.73
CA GLN A 46 -7.19 -3.41 23.07
C GLN A 46 -6.48 -4.75 22.87
N ASP A 47 -6.80 -5.72 23.71
CA ASP A 47 -6.33 -7.10 23.54
C ASP A 47 -7.15 -7.74 22.41
N VAL A 48 -6.53 -7.79 21.24
CA VAL A 48 -7.08 -8.43 20.04
C VAL A 48 -6.09 -9.50 19.57
N ASP A 49 -6.59 -10.57 18.96
CA ASP A 49 -5.74 -11.56 18.34
C ASP A 49 -4.83 -10.88 17.29
N GLU A 50 -3.53 -10.98 17.49
CA GLU A 50 -2.54 -10.45 16.55
C GLU A 50 -2.67 -11.21 15.22
N ALA A 51 -3.35 -10.63 14.26
CA ALA A 51 -3.28 -11.10 12.88
C ALA A 51 -1.84 -10.87 12.38
N ARG A 52 -1.17 -11.95 11.96
CA ARG A 52 0.21 -11.90 11.48
C ARG A 52 0.30 -10.95 10.29
N LEU A 53 1.05 -9.87 10.47
CA LEU A 53 1.35 -8.92 9.40
C LEU A 53 2.27 -9.58 8.34
N PRO A 54 2.17 -9.18 7.07
CA PRO A 54 3.10 -9.66 6.04
C PRO A 54 4.55 -9.38 6.42
N ALA A 55 5.45 -10.33 6.15
CA ALA A 55 6.88 -10.19 6.45
C ALA A 55 7.54 -8.96 5.79
N SER A 56 6.98 -8.50 4.65
CA SER A 56 7.43 -7.26 3.99
C SER A 56 7.25 -6.01 4.86
N LEU A 57 6.42 -6.07 5.89
CA LEU A 57 6.15 -4.97 6.82
C LEU A 57 6.93 -5.06 8.14
N ASP A 58 7.78 -6.08 8.34
CA ASP A 58 8.49 -6.27 9.62
C ASP A 58 9.31 -5.04 10.03
N GLY A 59 10.00 -4.41 9.08
CA GLY A 59 10.76 -3.18 9.32
C GLY A 59 9.87 -2.01 9.75
N VAL A 60 8.72 -1.87 9.09
CA VAL A 60 7.71 -0.85 9.41
C VAL A 60 7.14 -1.09 10.81
N VAL A 61 6.75 -2.33 11.11
CA VAL A 61 6.19 -2.69 12.44
C VAL A 61 7.19 -2.39 13.55
N LYS A 62 8.46 -2.70 13.34
CA LYS A 62 9.53 -2.36 14.31
C LYS A 62 9.62 -0.85 14.53
N GLN A 63 9.53 -0.05 13.47
CA GLN A 63 9.54 1.41 13.56
C GLN A 63 8.28 1.93 14.28
N LEU A 64 7.10 1.38 13.97
CA LEU A 64 5.84 1.76 14.60
C LEU A 64 5.87 1.49 16.12
N ARG A 65 6.33 0.30 16.52
CA ARG A 65 6.48 -0.06 17.94
C ARG A 65 7.45 0.84 18.71
N ALA A 66 8.46 1.38 18.02
CA ALA A 66 9.40 2.32 18.62
C ALA A 66 8.86 3.75 18.73
N SER A 67 7.90 4.12 17.87
CA SER A 67 7.46 5.52 17.71
C SER A 67 6.05 5.79 18.24
N LEU A 68 5.19 4.77 18.29
CA LEU A 68 3.78 4.91 18.67
C LEU A 68 3.43 4.07 19.90
N PRO A 69 2.52 4.57 20.77
CA PRO A 69 2.20 3.95 22.04
C PRO A 69 1.17 2.81 21.95
N PHE A 70 1.03 2.15 20.79
CA PHE A 70 0.09 1.05 20.64
C PHE A 70 0.71 -0.29 21.00
N LYS A 71 -0.04 -1.13 21.70
CA LYS A 71 0.37 -2.48 22.07
C LYS A 71 0.29 -3.43 20.87
N ASN A 72 -0.79 -3.33 20.10
CA ASN A 72 -1.13 -4.27 19.03
C ASN A 72 -1.26 -3.56 17.69
N TYR A 73 -0.82 -4.23 16.62
CA TYR A 73 -0.93 -3.78 15.24
C TYR A 73 -1.57 -4.89 14.41
N ARG A 74 -2.64 -4.57 13.67
CA ARG A 74 -3.30 -5.52 12.78
C ARG A 74 -3.47 -4.93 11.39
N LEU A 75 -3.35 -5.78 10.38
CA LEU A 75 -3.63 -5.40 9.00
C LEU A 75 -5.15 -5.31 8.82
N ALA A 76 -5.62 -4.11 8.50
CA ALA A 76 -7.02 -3.87 8.21
C ALA A 76 -7.35 -4.12 6.73
N ALA A 77 -6.50 -3.64 5.82
CA ALA A 77 -6.67 -3.85 4.38
C ALA A 77 -5.34 -3.75 3.65
N THR A 78 -5.29 -4.39 2.49
CA THR A 78 -4.24 -4.20 1.48
C THR A 78 -4.91 -3.89 0.15
N LEU A 79 -4.54 -2.77 -0.47
CA LEU A 79 -5.00 -2.39 -1.79
C LEU A 79 -3.82 -2.48 -2.75
N ILE A 80 -3.94 -3.37 -3.73
CA ILE A 80 -2.91 -3.60 -4.74
C ILE A 80 -3.42 -3.04 -6.07
N ASN A 81 -2.63 -2.17 -6.69
CA ASN A 81 -2.99 -1.53 -7.94
C ASN A 81 -1.83 -1.53 -8.90
N ARG A 82 -2.14 -1.48 -10.19
CA ARG A 82 -1.16 -1.29 -11.24
C ARG A 82 -1.39 0.05 -11.92
N VAL A 83 -0.31 0.77 -12.15
CA VAL A 83 -0.32 2.07 -12.80
C VAL A 83 0.88 2.15 -13.76
N LYS A 84 0.68 2.78 -14.92
CA LYS A 84 1.77 3.10 -15.82
C LYS A 84 2.67 4.16 -15.17
N ASN A 85 3.97 4.15 -15.50
CA ASN A 85 4.86 5.25 -15.13
C ASN A 85 4.25 6.58 -15.61
N GLU A 86 4.32 7.60 -14.77
CA GLU A 86 3.67 8.91 -14.93
C GLU A 86 2.13 8.87 -14.92
N GLY A 87 1.54 7.71 -14.68
CA GLY A 87 0.10 7.53 -14.55
C GLY A 87 -0.46 8.02 -13.21
N ARG A 88 -1.80 8.02 -13.13
CA ARG A 88 -2.56 8.40 -11.92
C ARG A 88 -3.35 7.21 -11.38
N LEU A 89 -3.61 7.24 -10.07
CA LEU A 89 -4.48 6.30 -9.38
C LEU A 89 -5.67 7.04 -8.79
N GLN A 90 -6.84 6.42 -8.89
CA GLN A 90 -8.04 6.89 -8.22
C GLN A 90 -8.91 5.69 -7.87
N LEU A 91 -9.16 5.51 -6.58
CA LEU A 91 -9.98 4.43 -6.04
C LEU A 91 -10.94 4.98 -5.00
N SER A 92 -12.12 4.38 -4.94
CA SER A 92 -13.08 4.61 -3.86
C SER A 92 -13.76 3.29 -3.53
N TRP A 93 -14.07 3.07 -2.26
CA TRP A 93 -14.78 1.86 -1.82
C TRP A 93 -15.66 2.16 -0.61
N ILE A 94 -16.63 1.29 -0.40
CA ILE A 94 -17.60 1.37 0.68
C ILE A 94 -17.45 0.14 1.56
N GLY A 95 -17.54 0.33 2.87
CA GLY A 95 -17.39 -0.74 3.85
C GLY A 95 -15.94 -1.12 4.10
N GLY A 96 -15.72 -2.34 4.56
CA GLY A 96 -14.41 -2.85 4.88
C GLY A 96 -14.00 -2.64 6.34
N PRO A 97 -12.77 -2.97 6.69
CA PRO A 97 -12.30 -3.13 8.08
C PRO A 97 -12.23 -1.84 8.89
N LEU A 98 -12.40 -0.67 8.25
CA LEU A 98 -12.51 0.61 8.97
C LEU A 98 -13.87 0.76 9.68
N ALA A 99 -14.89 0.03 9.24
CA ALA A 99 -16.18 -0.01 9.94
C ALA A 99 -16.09 -0.66 11.31
N SER A 100 -15.17 -1.61 11.51
CA SER A 100 -14.97 -2.28 12.80
C SER A 100 -14.12 -1.49 13.80
N VAL A 101 -13.43 -0.43 13.38
CA VAL A 101 -12.68 0.46 14.28
C VAL A 101 -13.61 1.38 15.07
N SER A 102 -14.84 1.57 14.62
CA SER A 102 -15.83 2.47 15.24
C SER A 102 -16.55 1.89 16.45
N GLY A 103 -16.04 0.82 17.08
CA GLY A 103 -16.54 0.34 18.39
C GLY A 103 -17.90 -0.34 18.36
N ALA A 104 -18.32 -0.92 17.24
CA ALA A 104 -19.46 -1.83 17.19
C ALA A 104 -19.09 -3.12 17.94
N ALA A 105 -19.07 -3.02 19.28
CA ALA A 105 -18.85 -4.14 20.16
C ALA A 105 -20.09 -5.05 20.13
N SER A 106 -19.79 -6.30 19.81
CA SER A 106 -20.38 -7.51 20.42
C SER A 106 -21.89 -7.58 20.61
N GLY A 107 -22.51 -8.51 19.93
CA GLY A 107 -23.58 -9.31 20.51
C GLY A 107 -25.00 -9.07 20.04
N GLY A 108 -25.26 -8.23 19.07
CA GLY A 108 -26.57 -8.08 18.43
C GLY A 108 -26.39 -7.79 16.94
N ALA A 109 -27.33 -8.16 16.10
CA ALA A 109 -27.38 -7.79 14.69
C ALA A 109 -27.62 -6.26 14.56
N SER A 110 -26.61 -5.46 14.96
CA SER A 110 -26.62 -4.03 14.72
C SER A 110 -26.42 -3.79 13.23
N PRO A 111 -27.21 -2.91 12.61
CA PRO A 111 -27.00 -2.56 11.20
C PRO A 111 -25.57 -2.08 11.02
N VAL A 112 -24.81 -2.78 10.17
CA VAL A 112 -23.44 -2.41 9.82
C VAL A 112 -23.50 -1.07 9.10
N THR A 113 -23.10 0.00 9.77
CA THR A 113 -23.03 1.33 9.18
C THR A 113 -21.78 1.39 8.29
N PRO A 114 -21.90 1.63 6.98
CA PRO A 114 -20.78 1.57 6.08
C PRO A 114 -19.81 2.74 6.30
N SER A 115 -18.53 2.49 6.17
CA SER A 115 -17.50 3.53 5.96
C SER A 115 -17.31 3.79 4.47
N PHE A 116 -16.86 4.98 4.13
CA PHE A 116 -16.52 5.38 2.76
C PHE A 116 -15.07 5.79 2.75
N SER A 117 -14.32 5.24 1.80
CA SER A 117 -12.90 5.54 1.68
C SER A 117 -12.54 5.88 0.25
N GLN A 118 -11.56 6.75 0.10
CA GLN A 118 -10.98 7.13 -1.19
C GLN A 118 -9.46 7.20 -1.11
N PHE A 119 -8.81 6.83 -2.19
CA PHE A 119 -7.37 6.90 -2.35
C PHE A 119 -7.05 7.43 -3.74
N ASN A 120 -6.29 8.51 -3.80
CA ASN A 120 -5.91 9.17 -5.04
C ASN A 120 -4.41 9.46 -5.04
N VAL A 121 -3.78 9.27 -6.20
CA VAL A 121 -2.42 9.77 -6.48
C VAL A 121 -2.47 10.46 -7.84
N ARG A 122 -2.12 11.72 -7.87
CA ARG A 122 -2.16 12.53 -9.10
C ARG A 122 -1.16 12.03 -10.14
N GLN A 123 0.03 11.62 -9.69
CA GLN A 123 1.07 11.06 -10.56
C GLN A 123 1.96 10.11 -9.78
N VAL A 124 2.24 8.94 -10.36
CA VAL A 124 3.23 7.97 -9.86
C VAL A 124 4.37 7.93 -10.85
N LYS A 125 5.57 8.30 -10.41
CA LYS A 125 6.75 8.41 -11.27
C LYS A 125 7.90 7.57 -10.73
N LEU A 126 8.48 6.74 -11.61
CA LEU A 126 9.71 6.02 -11.34
C LEU A 126 10.89 6.82 -11.89
N GLN A 127 11.86 7.09 -11.06
CA GLN A 127 13.07 7.81 -11.46
C GLN A 127 14.30 7.22 -10.79
N ARG A 128 15.47 7.62 -11.23
CA ARG A 128 16.75 7.33 -10.55
C ARG A 128 17.21 8.55 -9.80
N ASN A 129 17.66 8.36 -8.57
CA ASN A 129 18.29 9.43 -7.81
C ASN A 129 19.77 9.61 -8.23
N SER A 130 20.46 10.57 -7.62
CA SER A 130 21.87 10.86 -7.87
C SER A 130 22.81 9.68 -7.56
N GLU A 131 22.37 8.76 -6.71
CA GLU A 131 23.09 7.53 -6.33
C GLU A 131 22.73 6.34 -7.23
N ASN A 132 22.06 6.58 -8.37
CA ASN A 132 21.59 5.56 -9.32
C ASN A 132 20.59 4.54 -8.72
N GLN A 133 19.97 4.85 -7.57
CA GLN A 133 18.93 4.01 -6.97
C GLN A 133 17.57 4.32 -7.58
N SER A 134 16.76 3.29 -7.78
CA SER A 134 15.38 3.45 -8.24
C SER A 134 14.51 4.01 -7.11
N VAL A 135 13.87 5.14 -7.38
CA VAL A 135 12.98 5.85 -6.46
C VAL A 135 11.61 6.01 -7.12
N VAL A 136 10.56 5.73 -6.38
CA VAL A 136 9.19 5.99 -6.80
C VAL A 136 8.70 7.24 -6.09
N GLN A 137 8.23 8.20 -6.88
CA GLN A 137 7.55 9.40 -6.37
C GLN A 137 6.04 9.27 -6.59
N MET A 138 5.27 9.59 -5.55
CA MET A 138 3.82 9.73 -5.62
C MET A 138 3.48 11.18 -5.31
N LEU A 139 3.10 11.91 -6.35
CA LEU A 139 2.73 13.33 -6.24
C LEU A 139 1.21 13.44 -6.04
N GLY A 140 0.81 14.27 -5.08
CA GLY A 140 -0.60 14.45 -4.74
C GLY A 140 -1.22 13.17 -4.19
N PHE A 141 -0.49 12.42 -3.34
CA PHE A 141 -1.06 11.34 -2.55
C PHE A 141 -2.16 11.91 -1.66
N ASN A 142 -3.34 11.35 -1.77
CA ASN A 142 -4.48 11.72 -0.95
C ASN A 142 -5.24 10.46 -0.53
N PHE A 143 -5.36 10.26 0.76
CA PHE A 143 -6.23 9.26 1.37
C PHE A 143 -7.27 9.98 2.20
N GLY A 144 -8.54 9.64 1.99
CA GLY A 144 -9.65 10.14 2.79
C GLY A 144 -10.57 8.99 3.21
N ALA A 145 -11.08 9.07 4.42
CA ALA A 145 -12.08 8.15 4.92
C ALA A 145 -13.19 8.91 5.65
N ARG A 146 -14.42 8.47 5.44
CA ARG A 146 -15.59 8.92 6.15
C ARG A 146 -16.10 7.79 7.01
N ILE A 147 -15.91 7.91 8.31
CA ILE A 147 -16.07 6.83 9.29
C ILE A 147 -17.27 7.12 10.17
N PRO A 148 -18.20 6.15 10.37
CA PRO A 148 -19.31 6.32 11.29
C PRO A 148 -18.80 6.19 12.75
N ILE A 149 -19.07 7.20 13.56
CA ILE A 149 -18.78 7.20 15.00
C ILE A 149 -20.10 7.16 15.77
N GLN A 150 -20.26 6.17 16.62
CA GLN A 150 -21.41 6.10 17.49
C GLN A 150 -21.33 7.18 18.57
N VAL A 151 -22.28 8.11 18.57
CA VAL A 151 -22.28 9.26 19.50
C VAL A 151 -23.26 9.07 20.67
N SER A 152 -24.36 8.35 20.44
CA SER A 152 -25.36 8.10 21.47
C SER A 152 -26.31 6.97 21.03
N GLY A 153 -27.15 6.51 21.91
CA GLY A 153 -28.29 5.67 21.57
C GLY A 153 -29.59 6.43 21.82
N ALA A 154 -30.51 6.41 20.87
CA ALA A 154 -31.89 6.89 21.11
C ALA A 154 -32.72 5.75 21.67
N ILE A 155 -33.49 6.01 22.76
CA ILE A 155 -34.42 5.03 23.31
C ILE A 155 -35.67 5.05 22.43
N ALA A 156 -35.89 3.95 21.71
CA ALA A 156 -37.12 3.75 20.92
C ALA A 156 -38.33 3.55 21.86
N ALA A 157 -39.52 3.76 21.34
CA ALA A 157 -40.76 3.66 22.12
C ALA A 157 -41.01 2.27 22.77
N ASN A 158 -40.34 1.24 22.25
CA ASN A 158 -40.34 -0.12 22.80
C ASN A 158 -39.22 -0.41 23.82
N GLY A 159 -38.48 0.62 24.26
CA GLY A 159 -37.37 0.51 25.19
C GLY A 159 -36.06 0.03 24.59
N ALA A 160 -36.01 -0.28 23.29
CA ALA A 160 -34.77 -0.64 22.59
C ALA A 160 -33.91 0.60 22.37
N VAL A 161 -32.58 0.46 22.55
CA VAL A 161 -31.62 1.53 22.27
C VAL A 161 -31.19 1.42 20.81
N ALA A 162 -31.60 2.38 19.97
CA ALA A 162 -31.15 2.50 18.61
C ALA A 162 -29.85 3.32 18.57
N PRO A 163 -28.74 2.78 18.03
CA PRO A 163 -27.50 3.52 17.95
C PRO A 163 -27.62 4.71 16.98
N ASN A 164 -27.10 5.86 17.39
CA ASN A 164 -27.00 7.04 16.55
C ASN A 164 -25.55 7.24 16.12
N PHE A 165 -25.33 7.45 14.81
CA PHE A 165 -23.99 7.58 14.23
C PHE A 165 -23.81 8.95 13.59
N ASN A 166 -22.69 9.58 13.89
CA ASN A 166 -22.18 10.70 13.12
C ASN A 166 -21.04 10.23 12.20
N TYR A 167 -20.94 10.83 11.03
CA TYR A 167 -19.83 10.56 10.12
C TYR A 167 -18.73 11.59 10.31
N GLU A 168 -17.55 11.12 10.69
CA GLU A 168 -16.34 11.94 10.79
C GLU A 168 -15.45 11.74 9.58
N ASN A 169 -14.89 12.84 9.06
CA ASN A 169 -13.95 12.81 7.96
C ASN A 169 -12.52 12.82 8.52
N THR A 170 -11.71 11.89 8.03
CA THR A 170 -10.29 11.83 8.35
C THR A 170 -9.50 11.57 7.07
N GLY A 171 -8.24 12.00 7.02
CA GLY A 171 -7.43 11.80 5.83
C GLY A 171 -6.05 12.40 5.94
N VAL A 172 -5.24 12.12 4.92
CA VAL A 172 -3.90 12.69 4.75
C VAL A 172 -3.69 13.07 3.29
N SER A 173 -3.04 14.21 3.07
CA SER A 173 -2.63 14.67 1.73
C SER A 173 -1.17 15.08 1.80
N THR A 174 -0.33 14.49 0.94
CA THR A 174 1.12 14.72 0.93
C THR A 174 1.74 14.28 -0.40
N ASP A 175 3.00 14.61 -0.61
CA ASP A 175 3.84 14.02 -1.65
C ASP A 175 4.81 13.03 -1.00
N ILE A 176 5.05 11.90 -1.65
CA ILE A 176 5.85 10.81 -1.11
C ILE A 176 6.97 10.48 -2.08
N SER A 177 8.16 10.24 -1.53
CA SER A 177 9.28 9.66 -2.27
C SER A 177 9.79 8.46 -1.48
N MET A 178 9.92 7.31 -2.15
CA MET A 178 10.34 6.06 -1.54
C MET A 178 11.28 5.27 -2.45
N ARG A 179 12.14 4.45 -1.88
CA ARG A 179 12.91 3.48 -2.67
C ARG A 179 11.97 2.42 -3.23
N GLU A 180 12.30 1.93 -4.42
CA GLU A 180 11.56 0.83 -5.04
C GLU A 180 11.54 -0.39 -4.10
N SER A 181 10.35 -0.96 -3.89
CA SER A 181 10.07 -2.12 -3.02
C SER A 181 10.20 -1.88 -1.50
N GLU A 182 10.52 -0.66 -1.06
CA GLU A 182 10.63 -0.33 0.36
C GLU A 182 9.32 0.27 0.88
N PRO A 183 8.64 -0.36 1.87
CA PRO A 183 7.44 0.21 2.47
C PRO A 183 7.77 1.45 3.32
N VAL A 184 6.97 2.50 3.18
CA VAL A 184 7.13 3.77 3.89
C VAL A 184 5.85 4.13 4.63
N ILE A 185 5.98 4.59 5.88
CA ILE A 185 4.87 5.13 6.66
C ILE A 185 4.53 6.51 6.10
N VAL A 186 3.28 6.67 5.64
CA VAL A 186 2.78 7.93 5.08
C VAL A 186 2.21 8.84 6.17
N GLY A 187 1.48 8.25 7.11
CA GLY A 187 0.86 8.99 8.19
C GLY A 187 0.05 8.11 9.12
N THR A 188 -0.37 8.72 10.23
CA THR A 188 -1.21 8.10 11.25
C THR A 188 -2.45 8.96 11.45
N LEU A 189 -3.62 8.35 11.41
CA LEU A 189 -4.92 8.99 11.57
C LEU A 189 -5.60 8.42 12.81
N ASN A 190 -5.87 9.25 13.79
CA ASN A 190 -6.64 8.85 14.98
C ASN A 190 -8.10 8.65 14.60
N VAL A 191 -8.71 7.59 15.12
CA VAL A 191 -10.07 7.20 14.78
C VAL A 191 -10.91 7.03 16.03
N GLY A 192 -11.86 7.93 16.18
CA GLY A 192 -12.87 7.84 17.22
C GLY A 192 -12.35 7.95 18.67
N PRO A 193 -13.24 7.76 19.63
CA PRO A 193 -12.92 7.89 21.05
C PRO A 193 -12.16 6.69 21.64
N SER A 194 -12.04 5.57 20.90
CA SER A 194 -11.32 4.37 21.35
C SER A 194 -9.81 4.58 21.50
N GLY A 195 -9.28 5.66 20.94
CA GLY A 195 -7.85 5.92 20.90
C GLY A 195 -7.10 5.04 19.90
N ASP A 196 -7.81 4.34 19.04
CA ASP A 196 -7.21 3.57 17.93
C ASP A 196 -6.72 4.49 16.83
N ALA A 197 -5.78 4.02 16.02
CA ALA A 197 -5.27 4.78 14.88
C ALA A 197 -5.19 3.92 13.63
N ILE A 198 -5.44 4.55 12.48
CA ILE A 198 -5.15 3.99 11.17
C ILE A 198 -3.79 4.51 10.74
N ILE A 199 -2.90 3.59 10.42
CA ILE A 199 -1.56 3.87 9.94
C ILE A 199 -1.52 3.51 8.47
N LEU A 200 -1.16 4.48 7.65
CA LEU A 200 -1.04 4.34 6.21
C LEU A 200 0.41 3.99 5.88
N VAL A 201 0.60 2.85 5.23
CA VAL A 201 1.91 2.42 4.73
C VAL A 201 1.77 2.16 3.24
N VAL A 202 2.71 2.67 2.46
CA VAL A 202 2.71 2.48 1.01
C VAL A 202 4.02 1.88 0.55
N SER A 203 3.96 1.02 -0.44
CA SER A 203 5.12 0.54 -1.20
C SER A 203 4.81 0.55 -2.69
N ALA A 204 5.84 0.63 -3.50
CA ALA A 204 5.73 0.54 -4.94
C ALA A 204 6.94 -0.17 -5.54
N LYS A 205 6.69 -0.99 -6.56
CA LYS A 205 7.72 -1.73 -7.29
C LYS A 205 7.35 -1.82 -8.76
N ARG A 206 8.31 -2.13 -9.61
CA ARG A 206 8.00 -2.49 -10.99
C ARG A 206 7.14 -3.74 -11.03
N ALA A 207 6.08 -3.70 -11.82
CA ALA A 207 5.27 -4.88 -12.05
C ALA A 207 6.07 -5.90 -12.89
N PRO A 208 6.01 -7.19 -12.56
CA PRO A 208 6.57 -8.22 -13.43
C PRO A 208 5.85 -8.17 -14.79
N LYS A 209 6.62 -8.42 -15.85
CA LYS A 209 6.11 -8.56 -17.22
C LYS A 209 5.31 -9.84 -17.38
#